data_6da73f33586850f00ff3b7639e23c9a8
#
_entry.id   6da73f33586850f00ff3b7639e23c9a8
#
_cell.length_a   1.000
_cell.length_b   1.000
_cell.length_c   1.000
_cell.angle_alpha   90.00
_cell.angle_beta   90.00
_cell.angle_gamma   90.00
#
_symmetry.space_group_name_H-M   'P 1'
#
loop_
_entity.id
_entity.type
_entity.pdbx_description
1 polymer ?
#
loop_
_entity_poly.entity_id
_entity_poly.type
_entity_poly.pdbx_seq_one_letter_code
_entity_poly.pdbx_strand_id
1 'polypeptide(L)'
;MKEGSLDAPVRHNVLWQEEEFYDEEKLDEELRRVFDICHGCRRCFNLCDSFPKLFDLIDESDSGELDSVESADFKPIVDACTLCDMCFLTKCPYVPPHEFNLDFPHLMLRYRAIEFKKGEIGLTTKELTKTDRNGKLLGAVSPLANWASDTSNSLTRGALEMTTKVHREAALPKFHKNSFVSLTEKHKPDVNEDAPAFGLKAVIYETCFVNYNNPD
;
A
#
# COMPACT_ATOMS: atom_id res chain seq x y z
N MET A 1 28.85 -1.80 -9.51
CA MET A 1 27.81 -1.75 -8.45
C MET A 1 28.47 -2.13 -7.13
N LYS A 2 28.12 -1.48 -6.01
CA LYS A 2 28.68 -1.85 -4.70
C LYS A 2 28.08 -3.15 -4.20
N GLU A 3 28.83 -3.84 -3.33
CA GLU A 3 28.39 -5.10 -2.72
C GLU A 3 27.20 -4.83 -1.80
N GLY A 4 26.17 -5.68 -1.84
CA GLY A 4 24.96 -5.53 -1.03
C GLY A 4 25.19 -5.98 0.41
N SER A 5 24.36 -5.47 1.35
CA SER A 5 24.36 -5.89 2.75
C SER A 5 23.52 -7.15 2.97
N LEU A 6 23.93 -7.98 3.94
CA LEU A 6 23.17 -9.09 4.51
C LEU A 6 22.56 -8.74 5.87
N ASP A 7 22.74 -7.52 6.34
CA ASP A 7 22.19 -7.05 7.62
C ASP A 7 20.65 -7.02 7.57
N ALA A 8 20.04 -7.15 8.74
CA ALA A 8 18.59 -6.99 8.86
C ALA A 8 18.18 -5.57 8.50
N PRO A 9 17.13 -5.40 7.68
CA PRO A 9 16.64 -4.08 7.29
C PRO A 9 16.28 -3.21 8.50
N VAL A 10 16.71 -1.95 8.47
CA VAL A 10 16.33 -0.94 9.46
C VAL A 10 15.58 0.16 8.74
N ARG A 11 14.28 0.36 9.06
CA ARG A 11 13.46 1.32 8.35
C ARG A 11 13.44 2.68 9.05
N HIS A 12 13.64 3.73 8.28
CA HIS A 12 13.47 5.09 8.74
C HIS A 12 11.99 5.49 8.78
N ASN A 13 11.65 6.40 9.69
CA ASN A 13 10.30 6.94 9.78
C ASN A 13 9.95 7.78 8.54
N VAL A 14 8.68 7.73 8.13
CA VAL A 14 8.16 8.62 7.09
C VAL A 14 7.92 10.01 7.69
N LEU A 15 8.64 11.00 7.20
CA LEU A 15 8.59 12.38 7.69
C LEU A 15 7.46 13.19 7.02
N TRP A 16 6.26 12.62 6.97
CA TRP A 16 5.11 13.17 6.25
C TRP A 16 4.60 14.51 6.77
N GLN A 17 5.03 14.95 7.96
CA GLN A 17 4.70 16.25 8.53
C GLN A 17 5.65 17.36 8.08
N GLU A 18 6.80 17.01 7.52
CA GLU A 18 7.81 17.94 7.06
C GLU A 18 7.45 18.48 5.67
N GLU A 19 7.64 19.77 5.43
CA GLU A 19 7.38 20.39 4.13
C GLU A 19 8.25 19.78 3.03
N GLU A 20 9.49 19.44 3.35
CA GLU A 20 10.46 18.82 2.45
C GLU A 20 9.99 17.46 1.91
N PHE A 21 9.15 16.74 2.66
CA PHE A 21 8.53 15.50 2.20
C PHE A 21 7.69 15.70 0.93
N TYR A 22 7.11 16.89 0.75
CA TYR A 22 6.24 17.23 -0.38
C TYR A 22 6.97 18.04 -1.46
N ASP A 23 8.28 18.17 -1.39
CA ASP A 23 9.10 18.82 -2.40
C ASP A 23 9.22 17.91 -3.64
N GLU A 24 8.71 18.38 -4.78
CA GLU A 24 8.63 17.61 -6.02
C GLU A 24 10.01 17.47 -6.70
N GLU A 25 10.87 18.48 -6.61
CA GLU A 25 12.22 18.41 -7.18
C GLU A 25 13.06 17.38 -6.44
N LYS A 26 13.01 17.38 -5.11
CA LYS A 26 13.67 16.36 -4.26
C LYS A 26 13.07 14.98 -4.43
N LEU A 27 11.77 14.88 -4.73
CA LEU A 27 11.15 13.60 -5.06
C LEU A 27 11.70 13.07 -6.38
N ASP A 28 11.78 13.90 -7.42
CA ASP A 28 12.28 13.49 -8.74
C ASP A 28 13.76 13.08 -8.67
N GLU A 29 14.58 13.86 -7.99
CA GLU A 29 15.99 13.50 -7.75
C GLU A 29 16.12 12.13 -7.08
N GLU A 30 15.32 11.86 -6.06
CA GLU A 30 15.36 10.58 -5.35
C GLU A 30 14.79 9.44 -6.20
N LEU A 31 13.73 9.67 -6.98
CA LEU A 31 13.21 8.68 -7.93
C LEU A 31 14.28 8.28 -8.93
N ARG A 32 14.96 9.24 -9.55
CA ARG A 32 16.03 8.99 -10.51
C ARG A 32 17.17 8.22 -9.87
N ARG A 33 17.62 8.63 -8.70
CA ARG A 33 18.68 7.94 -7.96
C ARG A 33 18.33 6.48 -7.66
N VAL A 34 17.11 6.24 -7.17
CA VAL A 34 16.65 4.88 -6.80
C VAL A 34 16.40 4.03 -8.03
N PHE A 35 15.79 4.59 -9.09
CA PHE A 35 15.48 3.87 -10.31
C PHE A 35 16.75 3.47 -11.09
N ASP A 36 17.77 4.32 -11.11
CA ASP A 36 19.08 3.99 -11.69
C ASP A 36 19.72 2.78 -10.97
N ILE A 37 19.74 2.80 -9.64
CA ILE A 37 20.26 1.68 -8.85
C ILE A 37 19.43 0.40 -9.08
N CYS A 38 18.11 0.52 -9.12
CA CYS A 38 17.22 -0.63 -9.35
C CYS A 38 17.39 -1.20 -10.76
N HIS A 39 17.52 -0.36 -11.78
CA HIS A 39 17.77 -0.74 -13.15
C HIS A 39 19.11 -1.48 -13.30
N GLY A 40 20.17 -0.94 -12.72
CA GLY A 40 21.49 -1.60 -12.72
C GLY A 40 21.50 -2.94 -11.93
N CYS A 41 20.66 -3.10 -10.91
CA CYS A 41 20.59 -4.32 -10.09
C CYS A 41 19.65 -5.39 -10.63
N ARG A 42 18.46 -5.04 -11.09
CA ARG A 42 17.38 -5.88 -11.64
C ARG A 42 16.95 -7.08 -10.79
N ARG A 43 17.40 -7.18 -9.54
CA ARG A 43 17.14 -8.33 -8.67
C ARG A 43 15.65 -8.57 -8.41
N CYS A 44 14.83 -7.51 -8.46
CA CYS A 44 13.40 -7.55 -8.16
C CYS A 44 12.51 -7.77 -9.38
N PHE A 45 13.08 -8.08 -10.56
CA PHE A 45 12.37 -8.24 -11.83
C PHE A 45 11.10 -9.11 -11.72
N ASN A 46 11.15 -10.20 -10.99
CA ASN A 46 10.05 -11.16 -10.86
C ASN A 46 9.20 -10.98 -9.59
N LEU A 47 9.35 -9.84 -8.89
CA LEU A 47 8.70 -9.67 -7.59
C LEU A 47 7.28 -9.08 -7.70
N CYS A 48 7.10 -8.11 -8.58
CA CYS A 48 5.81 -7.46 -8.85
C CYS A 48 5.87 -6.69 -10.17
N ASP A 49 4.73 -6.16 -10.64
CA ASP A 49 4.60 -5.46 -11.93
C ASP A 49 5.35 -4.12 -12.01
N SER A 50 5.68 -3.53 -10.86
CA SER A 50 6.37 -2.23 -10.80
C SER A 50 7.77 -2.30 -11.40
N PHE A 51 8.52 -3.38 -11.14
CA PHE A 51 9.90 -3.51 -11.60
C PHE A 51 10.04 -3.80 -13.10
N PRO A 52 9.28 -4.72 -13.72
CA PRO A 52 9.29 -4.85 -15.18
C PRO A 52 8.97 -3.52 -15.87
N LYS A 53 7.93 -2.79 -15.43
CA LYS A 53 7.61 -1.47 -15.98
C LYS A 53 8.75 -0.47 -15.87
N LEU A 54 9.46 -0.46 -14.76
CA LEU A 54 10.64 0.38 -14.56
C LEU A 54 11.75 0.00 -15.56
N PHE A 55 12.03 -1.29 -15.70
CA PHE A 55 13.14 -1.75 -16.53
C PHE A 55 12.84 -1.57 -18.02
N ASP A 56 11.61 -1.91 -18.43
CA ASP A 56 11.17 -1.74 -19.83
C ASP A 56 11.17 -0.25 -20.21
N LEU A 57 10.70 0.64 -19.33
CA LEU A 57 10.71 2.08 -19.55
C LEU A 57 12.11 2.62 -19.83
N ILE A 58 13.12 2.15 -19.10
CA ILE A 58 14.50 2.59 -19.29
C ILE A 58 15.12 1.91 -20.51
N ASP A 59 14.95 0.59 -20.66
CA ASP A 59 15.52 -0.17 -21.78
C ASP A 59 14.99 0.28 -23.15
N GLU A 60 13.74 0.76 -23.21
CA GLU A 60 13.09 1.25 -24.43
C GLU A 60 13.30 2.75 -24.66
N SER A 61 13.97 3.47 -23.74
CA SER A 61 14.26 4.89 -23.88
C SER A 61 15.35 5.15 -24.95
N ASP A 62 15.46 6.39 -25.42
CA ASP A 62 16.34 6.77 -26.53
C ASP A 62 17.83 6.42 -26.27
N SER A 63 18.30 6.58 -25.04
CA SER A 63 19.67 6.25 -24.64
C SER A 63 19.83 4.84 -24.07
N GLY A 64 18.72 4.17 -23.71
CA GLY A 64 18.74 2.96 -22.89
C GLY A 64 19.13 3.21 -21.43
N GLU A 65 19.14 4.47 -21.02
CA GLU A 65 19.50 4.94 -19.69
C GLU A 65 18.44 5.92 -19.16
N LEU A 66 18.45 6.15 -17.85
CA LEU A 66 17.43 6.98 -17.17
C LEU A 66 17.48 8.46 -17.56
N ASP A 67 18.59 8.93 -18.12
CA ASP A 67 18.79 10.32 -18.53
C ASP A 67 17.86 10.78 -19.67
N SER A 68 17.41 9.84 -20.50
CA SER A 68 16.46 10.11 -21.59
C SER A 68 14.99 9.85 -21.23
N VAL A 69 14.70 9.47 -19.97
CA VAL A 69 13.34 9.22 -19.49
C VAL A 69 12.74 10.47 -18.86
N GLU A 70 11.54 10.85 -19.28
CA GLU A 70 10.80 11.96 -18.69
C GLU A 70 10.20 11.57 -17.33
N SER A 71 10.21 12.49 -16.36
CA SER A 71 9.68 12.24 -15.01
C SER A 71 8.18 11.94 -15.00
N ALA A 72 7.44 12.43 -15.98
CA ALA A 72 6.02 12.13 -16.16
C ALA A 72 5.76 10.64 -16.42
N ASP A 73 6.72 9.92 -16.98
CA ASP A 73 6.61 8.51 -17.33
C ASP A 73 6.84 7.58 -16.13
N PHE A 74 7.21 8.11 -14.97
CA PHE A 74 7.37 7.33 -13.74
C PHE A 74 6.03 6.89 -13.11
N LYS A 75 4.94 7.59 -13.42
CA LYS A 75 3.64 7.32 -12.81
C LYS A 75 3.14 5.87 -12.97
N PRO A 76 3.24 5.19 -14.13
CA PRO A 76 2.83 3.78 -14.27
C PRO A 76 3.61 2.83 -13.35
N ILE A 77 4.87 3.14 -13.02
CA ILE A 77 5.70 2.38 -12.07
C ILE A 77 5.15 2.53 -10.66
N VAL A 78 4.86 3.78 -10.28
CA VAL A 78 4.28 4.11 -8.97
C VAL A 78 2.91 3.47 -8.78
N ASP A 79 2.04 3.55 -9.80
CA ASP A 79 0.69 2.99 -9.76
C ASP A 79 0.69 1.45 -9.67
N ALA A 80 1.70 0.78 -10.22
CA ALA A 80 1.86 -0.67 -10.14
C ALA A 80 2.37 -1.16 -8.77
N CYS A 81 2.93 -0.28 -7.95
CA CYS A 81 3.41 -0.66 -6.62
C CYS A 81 2.25 -0.84 -5.64
N THR A 82 2.14 -2.01 -5.02
CA THR A 82 1.09 -2.33 -4.04
C THR A 82 1.48 -2.00 -2.60
N LEU A 83 2.64 -1.40 -2.36
CA LEU A 83 3.19 -1.09 -1.03
C LEU A 83 3.27 -2.32 -0.11
N CYS A 84 3.51 -3.52 -0.67
CA CYS A 84 3.54 -4.77 0.08
C CYS A 84 4.84 -5.02 0.86
N ASP A 85 5.84 -4.16 0.71
CA ASP A 85 7.16 -4.20 1.37
C ASP A 85 8.05 -5.42 1.04
N MET A 86 7.63 -6.31 0.17
CA MET A 86 8.40 -7.52 -0.16
C MET A 86 9.79 -7.20 -0.70
N CYS A 87 9.93 -6.16 -1.53
CA CYS A 87 11.23 -5.73 -2.03
C CYS A 87 12.13 -5.21 -0.90
N PHE A 88 11.58 -4.47 0.05
CA PHE A 88 12.33 -3.94 1.18
C PHE A 88 12.75 -5.04 2.17
N LEU A 89 11.80 -5.89 2.59
CA LEU A 89 12.01 -6.84 3.68
C LEU A 89 12.82 -8.07 3.30
N THR A 90 12.73 -8.53 2.04
CA THR A 90 13.23 -9.86 1.70
C THR A 90 14.17 -9.91 0.50
N LYS A 91 14.22 -8.86 -0.33
CA LYS A 91 14.89 -8.95 -1.62
C LYS A 91 16.03 -7.95 -1.83
N CYS A 92 15.86 -6.70 -1.40
CA CYS A 92 16.80 -5.63 -1.70
C CYS A 92 18.02 -5.66 -0.76
N PRO A 93 19.25 -5.81 -1.28
CA PRO A 93 20.46 -5.79 -0.47
C PRO A 93 20.96 -4.36 -0.17
N TYR A 94 20.25 -3.34 -0.65
CA TYR A 94 20.63 -1.92 -0.57
C TYR A 94 19.75 -1.11 0.35
N VAL A 95 18.86 -1.77 1.11
CA VAL A 95 18.07 -1.11 2.15
C VAL A 95 18.95 -0.71 3.34
N PRO A 96 18.53 0.27 4.16
CA PRO A 96 19.27 0.60 5.36
C PRO A 96 19.55 -0.65 6.23
N PRO A 97 20.74 -0.80 6.81
CA PRO A 97 21.80 0.20 7.00
C PRO A 97 22.81 0.35 5.84
N HIS A 98 22.52 -0.20 4.64
CA HIS A 98 23.39 -0.02 3.49
C HIS A 98 23.50 1.47 3.10
N GLU A 99 24.67 1.90 2.63
CA GLU A 99 24.94 3.30 2.26
C GLU A 99 24.00 3.88 1.16
N PHE A 100 23.45 3.03 0.28
CA PHE A 100 22.46 3.45 -0.71
C PHE A 100 21.11 3.80 -0.09
N ASN A 101 20.83 3.35 1.12
CA ASN A 101 19.66 3.74 1.91
C ASN A 101 18.34 3.67 1.12
N LEU A 102 18.14 2.57 0.37
CA LEU A 102 16.99 2.41 -0.54
C LEU A 102 15.73 2.01 0.24
N ASP A 103 14.65 2.77 0.06
CA ASP A 103 13.30 2.38 0.48
C ASP A 103 12.31 2.63 -0.65
N PHE A 104 12.25 1.71 -1.61
CA PHE A 104 11.37 1.81 -2.77
C PHE A 104 9.89 1.96 -2.38
N PRO A 105 9.30 1.18 -1.45
CA PRO A 105 7.90 1.36 -1.06
C PRO A 105 7.61 2.74 -0.46
N HIS A 106 8.47 3.26 0.43
CA HIS A 106 8.27 4.60 0.99
C HIS A 106 8.43 5.71 -0.04
N LEU A 107 9.29 5.52 -1.05
CA LEU A 107 9.41 6.46 -2.16
C LEU A 107 8.13 6.49 -3.01
N MET A 108 7.53 5.33 -3.31
CA MET A 108 6.24 5.24 -3.99
C MET A 108 5.10 5.86 -3.15
N LEU A 109 5.14 5.65 -1.84
CA LEU A 109 4.20 6.28 -0.90
C LEU A 109 4.34 7.81 -0.92
N ARG A 110 5.58 8.34 -0.92
CA ARG A 110 5.86 9.78 -0.99
C ARG A 110 5.29 10.40 -2.27
N TYR A 111 5.49 9.76 -3.41
CA TYR A 111 4.93 10.20 -4.69
C TYR A 111 3.40 10.34 -4.60
N ARG A 112 2.71 9.29 -4.14
CA ARG A 112 1.25 9.28 -3.99
C ARG A 112 0.76 10.30 -2.97
N ALA A 113 1.51 10.56 -1.90
CA ALA A 113 1.16 11.57 -0.91
C ALA A 113 1.21 12.99 -1.51
N ILE A 114 2.16 13.25 -2.41
CA ILE A 114 2.26 14.50 -3.16
C ILE A 114 1.06 14.64 -4.12
N GLU A 115 0.74 13.61 -4.92
CA GLU A 115 -0.46 13.61 -5.78
C GLU A 115 -1.74 13.87 -4.97
N PHE A 116 -1.85 13.24 -3.80
CA PHE A 116 -3.00 13.46 -2.91
C PHE A 116 -3.07 14.92 -2.44
N LYS A 117 -1.94 15.52 -2.01
CA LYS A 117 -1.87 16.91 -1.56
C LYS A 117 -2.21 17.89 -2.69
N LYS A 118 -1.81 17.59 -3.92
CA LYS A 118 -2.13 18.36 -5.14
C LYS A 118 -3.59 18.19 -5.58
N GLY A 119 -4.29 17.20 -5.07
CA GLY A 119 -5.66 16.88 -5.49
C GLY A 119 -5.75 16.13 -6.83
N GLU A 120 -4.67 15.57 -7.32
CA GLU A 120 -4.56 14.86 -8.60
C GLU A 120 -5.10 13.42 -8.56
N ILE A 121 -5.68 13.01 -7.44
CA ILE A 121 -6.29 11.69 -7.29
C ILE A 121 -7.77 11.68 -7.71
N GLY A 122 -8.17 10.60 -8.38
CA GLY A 122 -9.56 10.41 -8.81
C GLY A 122 -10.54 10.35 -7.63
N LEU A 123 -11.75 10.84 -7.83
CA LEU A 123 -12.82 10.83 -6.82
C LEU A 123 -13.08 9.43 -6.26
N THR A 124 -13.07 8.41 -7.12
CA THR A 124 -13.27 7.01 -6.69
C THR A 124 -12.21 6.58 -5.69
N THR A 125 -10.93 6.81 -5.97
CA THR A 125 -9.83 6.50 -5.06
C THR A 125 -9.97 7.25 -3.75
N LYS A 126 -10.27 8.57 -3.81
CA LYS A 126 -10.48 9.40 -2.63
C LYS A 126 -11.63 8.90 -1.74
N GLU A 127 -12.71 8.39 -2.34
CA GLU A 127 -13.84 7.85 -1.58
C GLU A 127 -13.56 6.44 -1.04
N LEU A 128 -12.88 5.59 -1.79
CA LEU A 128 -12.52 4.23 -1.34
C LEU A 128 -11.51 4.23 -0.18
N THR A 129 -10.61 5.20 -0.11
CA THR A 129 -9.63 5.31 0.98
C THR A 129 -10.22 5.74 2.33
N LYS A 130 -11.47 6.21 2.37
CA LYS A 130 -12.17 6.55 3.63
C LYS A 130 -12.70 5.30 4.34
N THR A 131 -11.81 4.36 4.65
CA THR A 131 -12.15 3.00 5.11
C THR A 131 -12.99 2.99 6.39
N ASP A 132 -12.67 3.82 7.39
CA ASP A 132 -13.46 3.90 8.65
C ASP A 132 -14.88 4.44 8.43
N ARG A 133 -15.01 5.49 7.61
CA ARG A 133 -16.33 6.03 7.26
C ARG A 133 -17.16 4.99 6.53
N ASN A 134 -16.56 4.36 5.52
CA ASN A 134 -17.22 3.34 4.70
C ASN A 134 -17.59 2.11 5.54
N GLY A 135 -16.69 1.66 6.41
CA GLY A 135 -16.94 0.57 7.33
C GLY A 135 -18.13 0.82 8.25
N LYS A 136 -18.21 2.00 8.86
CA LYS A 136 -19.34 2.40 9.72
C LYS A 136 -20.66 2.48 8.94
N LEU A 137 -20.67 3.14 7.79
CA LEU A 137 -21.89 3.33 6.99
C LEU A 137 -22.39 2.02 6.39
N LEU A 138 -21.50 1.26 5.75
CA LEU A 138 -21.85 0.00 5.08
C LEU A 138 -22.10 -1.12 6.09
N GLY A 139 -21.43 -1.10 7.24
CA GLY A 139 -21.72 -2.00 8.37
C GLY A 139 -23.13 -1.82 8.90
N ALA A 140 -23.63 -0.60 9.04
CA ALA A 140 -25.00 -0.32 9.48
C ALA A 140 -26.07 -0.91 8.54
N VAL A 141 -25.77 -1.02 7.24
CA VAL A 141 -26.65 -1.59 6.20
C VAL A 141 -26.03 -2.84 5.58
N SER A 142 -25.25 -3.59 6.35
CA SER A 142 -24.45 -4.72 5.87
C SER A 142 -25.20 -5.78 5.05
N PRO A 143 -26.47 -6.17 5.35
CA PRO A 143 -27.18 -7.11 4.50
C PRO A 143 -27.38 -6.59 3.06
N LEU A 144 -27.71 -5.31 2.92
CA LEU A 144 -27.91 -4.68 1.62
C LEU A 144 -26.57 -4.45 0.90
N ALA A 145 -25.57 -3.97 1.62
CA ALA A 145 -24.23 -3.74 1.07
C ALA A 145 -23.62 -5.06 0.56
N ASN A 146 -23.71 -6.11 1.34
CA ASN A 146 -23.18 -7.43 0.97
C ASN A 146 -23.93 -8.08 -0.17
N TRP A 147 -25.28 -7.91 -0.23
CA TRP A 147 -26.07 -8.35 -1.36
C TRP A 147 -25.68 -7.60 -2.65
N ALA A 148 -25.52 -6.28 -2.59
CA ALA A 148 -25.16 -5.47 -3.74
C ALA A 148 -23.73 -5.74 -4.25
N SER A 149 -22.81 -6.14 -3.38
CA SER A 149 -21.41 -6.45 -3.70
C SER A 149 -21.17 -7.93 -4.01
N ASP A 150 -22.18 -8.79 -3.92
CA ASP A 150 -22.05 -10.22 -4.20
C ASP A 150 -21.78 -10.46 -5.70
N THR A 151 -20.79 -11.28 -6.03
CA THR A 151 -20.40 -11.57 -7.41
C THR A 151 -21.47 -12.30 -8.20
N SER A 152 -22.42 -12.98 -7.53
CA SER A 152 -23.58 -13.61 -8.18
C SER A 152 -24.61 -12.60 -8.69
N ASN A 153 -24.60 -11.35 -8.20
CA ASN A 153 -25.53 -10.30 -8.58
C ASN A 153 -24.98 -9.47 -9.76
N SER A 154 -25.15 -9.99 -10.97
CA SER A 154 -24.58 -9.40 -12.18
C SER A 154 -25.00 -7.96 -12.44
N LEU A 155 -26.23 -7.58 -12.07
CA LEU A 155 -26.77 -6.23 -12.30
C LEU A 155 -26.08 -5.18 -11.41
N THR A 156 -26.04 -5.42 -10.09
CA THR A 156 -25.41 -4.49 -9.15
C THR A 156 -23.89 -4.46 -9.33
N ARG A 157 -23.28 -5.60 -9.64
CA ARG A 157 -21.83 -5.70 -9.92
C ARG A 157 -21.45 -4.97 -11.21
N GLY A 158 -22.28 -5.04 -12.26
CA GLY A 158 -22.07 -4.27 -13.48
C GLY A 158 -22.15 -2.75 -13.25
N ALA A 159 -23.11 -2.29 -12.45
CA ALA A 159 -23.23 -0.88 -12.06
C ALA A 159 -22.02 -0.43 -11.18
N LEU A 160 -21.57 -1.28 -10.26
CA LEU A 160 -20.41 -1.02 -9.42
C LEU A 160 -19.12 -0.90 -10.25
N GLU A 161 -18.90 -1.81 -11.20
CA GLU A 161 -17.77 -1.76 -12.13
C GLU A 161 -17.75 -0.47 -12.94
N MET A 162 -18.90 -0.07 -13.47
CA MET A 162 -19.01 1.15 -14.27
C MET A 162 -18.68 2.41 -13.45
N THR A 163 -19.05 2.45 -12.17
CA THR A 163 -18.88 3.63 -11.31
C THR A 163 -17.53 3.64 -10.58
N THR A 164 -17.05 2.49 -10.11
CA THR A 164 -15.84 2.39 -9.26
C THR A 164 -14.63 1.83 -10.00
N LYS A 165 -14.81 1.29 -11.20
CA LYS A 165 -13.79 0.54 -11.96
C LYS A 165 -13.32 -0.75 -11.30
N VAL A 166 -14.00 -1.21 -10.25
CA VAL A 166 -13.74 -2.51 -9.64
C VAL A 166 -14.37 -3.60 -10.50
N HIS A 167 -13.54 -4.52 -11.02
CA HIS A 167 -13.99 -5.59 -11.90
C HIS A 167 -15.15 -6.39 -11.27
N ARG A 168 -16.17 -6.73 -12.05
CA ARG A 168 -17.39 -7.39 -11.56
C ARG A 168 -17.16 -8.74 -10.89
N GLU A 169 -16.12 -9.46 -11.27
CA GLU A 169 -15.76 -10.75 -10.69
C GLU A 169 -14.82 -10.63 -9.48
N ALA A 170 -14.31 -9.42 -9.19
CA ALA A 170 -13.46 -9.23 -8.02
C ALA A 170 -14.25 -9.47 -6.73
N ALA A 171 -13.81 -10.41 -5.90
CA ALA A 171 -14.40 -10.63 -4.59
C ALA A 171 -14.12 -9.42 -3.69
N LEU A 172 -15.19 -8.82 -3.15
CA LEU A 172 -15.08 -7.72 -2.21
C LEU A 172 -15.26 -8.23 -0.78
N PRO A 173 -14.57 -7.63 0.19
CA PRO A 173 -14.77 -7.95 1.60
C PRO A 173 -16.21 -7.68 2.01
N LYS A 174 -16.79 -8.57 2.84
CA LYS A 174 -18.12 -8.38 3.40
C LYS A 174 -18.05 -7.40 4.58
N PHE A 175 -19.10 -6.61 4.73
CA PHE A 175 -19.26 -5.72 5.89
C PHE A 175 -20.05 -6.42 7.00
N HIS A 176 -19.67 -6.17 8.26
CA HIS A 176 -20.32 -6.70 9.44
C HIS A 176 -21.02 -5.58 10.22
N LYS A 177 -22.18 -5.91 10.81
CA LYS A 177 -22.97 -4.96 11.61
C LYS A 177 -22.24 -4.51 12.86
N ASN A 178 -21.54 -5.46 13.51
CA ASN A 178 -20.77 -5.20 14.72
C ASN A 178 -19.29 -5.09 14.32
N SER A 179 -18.63 -4.04 14.76
CA SER A 179 -17.18 -3.90 14.59
C SER A 179 -16.43 -4.75 15.63
N PHE A 180 -15.17 -5.11 15.33
CA PHE A 180 -14.30 -5.78 16.28
C PHE A 180 -14.23 -5.04 17.63
N VAL A 181 -14.03 -3.72 17.59
CA VAL A 181 -14.04 -2.89 18.81
C VAL A 181 -15.33 -3.05 19.60
N SER A 182 -16.49 -3.01 18.94
CA SER A 182 -17.78 -3.17 19.64
C SER A 182 -18.01 -4.57 20.20
N LEU A 183 -17.41 -5.59 19.58
CA LEU A 183 -17.47 -6.97 20.10
C LEU A 183 -16.54 -7.13 21.30
N THR A 184 -15.32 -6.62 21.26
CA THR A 184 -14.36 -6.70 22.36
C THR A 184 -14.81 -5.94 23.60
N GLU A 185 -15.46 -4.77 23.43
CA GLU A 185 -16.06 -4.04 24.56
C GLU A 185 -17.13 -4.83 25.32
N LYS A 186 -17.83 -5.72 24.62
CA LYS A 186 -18.88 -6.57 25.19
C LYS A 186 -18.36 -7.92 25.68
N HIS A 187 -17.20 -8.33 25.20
CA HIS A 187 -16.61 -9.62 25.54
C HIS A 187 -15.96 -9.55 26.92
N LYS A 188 -16.32 -10.50 27.78
CA LYS A 188 -15.62 -10.75 29.05
C LYS A 188 -14.73 -11.97 28.82
N PRO A 189 -13.41 -11.80 28.67
CA PRO A 189 -12.52 -12.92 28.43
C PRO A 189 -12.50 -13.84 29.68
N ASP A 190 -12.47 -15.13 29.42
CA ASP A 190 -12.11 -16.10 30.44
C ASP A 190 -10.59 -16.07 30.61
N VAL A 191 -10.12 -15.55 31.73
CA VAL A 191 -8.71 -15.27 31.96
C VAL A 191 -8.10 -16.40 32.77
N ASN A 192 -7.09 -17.08 32.21
CA ASN A 192 -6.30 -18.06 32.96
C ASN A 192 -5.29 -17.32 33.84
N GLU A 193 -5.58 -17.23 35.13
CA GLU A 193 -4.73 -16.55 36.12
C GLU A 193 -3.42 -17.32 36.43
N ASP A 194 -3.39 -18.62 36.12
CA ASP A 194 -2.19 -19.47 36.30
C ASP A 194 -1.21 -19.38 35.09
N ALA A 195 -1.57 -18.64 34.02
CA ALA A 195 -0.72 -18.52 32.86
C ALA A 195 0.56 -17.68 33.17
N PRO A 196 1.76 -18.05 32.66
CA PRO A 196 2.99 -17.30 32.90
C PRO A 196 2.93 -15.83 32.47
N ALA A 197 2.05 -15.49 31.54
CA ALA A 197 1.85 -14.12 31.04
C ALA A 197 0.75 -13.35 31.80
N PHE A 198 0.13 -13.95 32.83
CA PHE A 198 -0.89 -13.26 33.61
C PHE A 198 -0.34 -11.97 34.24
N GLY A 199 -1.07 -10.90 34.13
CA GLY A 199 -0.67 -9.58 34.61
C GLY A 199 0.18 -8.76 33.64
N LEU A 200 0.65 -9.35 32.53
CA LEU A 200 1.25 -8.58 31.45
C LEU A 200 0.19 -7.81 30.66
N LYS A 201 0.60 -6.65 30.14
CA LYS A 201 -0.29 -5.83 29.30
C LYS A 201 0.13 -5.97 27.83
N ALA A 202 -0.84 -6.22 26.95
CA ALA A 202 -0.67 -6.23 25.51
C ALA A 202 -1.61 -5.20 24.86
N VAL A 203 -1.18 -4.62 23.76
CA VAL A 203 -2.01 -3.75 22.93
C VAL A 203 -2.28 -4.48 21.62
N ILE A 204 -3.55 -4.64 21.27
CA ILE A 204 -3.95 -5.17 19.97
C ILE A 204 -4.18 -3.99 19.02
N TYR A 205 -3.46 -3.98 17.90
CA TYR A 205 -3.67 -3.04 16.82
C TYR A 205 -4.59 -3.67 15.78
N GLU A 206 -5.85 -3.27 15.80
CA GLU A 206 -6.81 -3.70 14.79
C GLU A 206 -6.68 -2.84 13.53
N THR A 207 -6.70 -3.48 12.36
CA THR A 207 -6.79 -2.78 11.09
C THR A 207 -8.25 -2.47 10.76
N CYS A 208 -8.48 -1.51 9.86
CA CYS A 208 -9.83 -1.23 9.35
C CYS A 208 -10.52 -2.48 8.76
N PHE A 209 -9.74 -3.39 8.16
CA PHE A 209 -10.25 -4.66 7.64
C PHE A 209 -10.75 -5.58 8.77
N VAL A 210 -9.94 -5.78 9.80
CA VAL A 210 -10.37 -6.57 10.97
C VAL A 210 -11.57 -5.93 11.63
N ASN A 211 -11.55 -4.61 11.82
CA ASN A 211 -12.61 -3.91 12.53
C ASN A 211 -13.99 -3.99 11.84
N TYR A 212 -14.05 -3.93 10.50
CA TYR A 212 -15.32 -3.83 9.79
C TYR A 212 -15.67 -5.00 8.87
N ASN A 213 -14.67 -5.77 8.45
CA ASN A 213 -14.83 -6.80 7.43
C ASN A 213 -14.58 -8.23 7.94
N ASN A 214 -13.82 -8.39 9.01
CA ASN A 214 -13.54 -9.69 9.62
C ASN A 214 -13.39 -9.57 11.15
N PRO A 215 -14.47 -9.17 11.87
CA PRO A 215 -14.41 -8.87 13.30
C PRO A 215 -14.43 -10.11 14.21
N ASP A 216 -14.70 -11.33 13.69
CA ASP A 216 -14.89 -12.58 14.41
C ASP A 216 -13.57 -13.32 14.68
#